data_c0c140c9f50bf0daefa3ceaef58a9b0f
#
_entry.id   c0c140c9f50bf0daefa3ceaef58a9b0f
#
_cell.length_a   1.000
_cell.length_b   1.000
_cell.length_c   1.000
_cell.angle_alpha   90.00
_cell.angle_beta   90.00
_cell.angle_gamma   90.00
#
_symmetry.space_group_name_H-M   'P 1'
#
loop_
_entity.id
_entity.type
_entity.pdbx_description
1 polymer ?
#
loop_
_entity_poly.entity_id
_entity_poly.type
_entity_poly.pdbx_seq_one_letter_code
_entity_poly.pdbx_strand_id
1 'polypeptide(L)'
;KIRDKIKNEASLYSEYFVADGERPETIAERHFGSPELHWIILITNDVTDGLHGWPLSFRGFEEFVNDKYDIPGAIHHYEKVQSSGPQDSIDFSHLIECNSTDAGAQAVSNREYEQREQDRISRIKLLSPSFLPAIIEEFERLMNE
;
A
#
# COMPACT_ATOMS: atom_id res chain seq x y z
N LYS A 1 5.36 -2.40 20.39
CA LYS A 1 4.24 -2.74 21.32
C LYS A 1 2.91 -2.04 20.95
N ILE A 2 2.88 -0.73 20.68
CA ILE A 2 1.66 -0.04 20.17
C ILE A 2 1.26 -0.64 18.84
N ARG A 3 2.18 -0.74 17.91
CA ARG A 3 1.99 -1.24 16.55
C ARG A 3 1.32 -2.61 16.51
N ASP A 4 1.72 -3.52 17.38
CA ASP A 4 1.22 -4.89 17.39
C ASP A 4 -0.19 -4.99 18.00
N LYS A 5 -0.48 -4.19 19.02
CA LYS A 5 -1.84 -4.09 19.59
C LYS A 5 -2.84 -3.49 18.62
N ILE A 6 -2.42 -2.46 17.91
CA ILE A 6 -3.28 -1.72 16.97
C ILE A 6 -3.54 -2.55 15.71
N LYS A 7 -2.57 -3.31 15.20
CA LYS A 7 -2.72 -4.11 13.96
C LYS A 7 -3.70 -5.27 14.06
N ASN A 8 -3.93 -5.80 15.25
CA ASN A 8 -4.68 -7.06 15.42
C ASN A 8 -6.18 -6.90 15.62
N GLU A 9 -6.71 -5.66 15.70
CA GLU A 9 -8.15 -5.44 15.87
C GLU A 9 -8.76 -4.81 14.62
N ALA A 10 -9.36 -5.63 13.78
CA ALA A 10 -10.02 -5.19 12.53
C ALA A 10 -11.12 -4.12 12.73
N SER A 11 -11.70 -4.04 13.93
CA SER A 11 -12.70 -3.04 14.30
C SER A 11 -12.14 -1.62 14.48
N LEU A 12 -10.80 -1.47 14.59
CA LEU A 12 -10.13 -0.19 14.80
C LEU A 12 -9.86 0.56 13.50
N TYR A 13 -9.98 -0.09 12.35
CA TYR A 13 -9.59 0.45 11.07
C TYR A 13 -10.71 0.42 10.05
N SER A 14 -10.67 1.41 9.17
CA SER A 14 -11.35 1.37 7.89
C SER A 14 -10.34 1.29 6.76
N GLU A 15 -10.70 0.60 5.69
CA GLU A 15 -9.91 0.57 4.46
C GLU A 15 -10.16 1.86 3.67
N TYR A 16 -9.08 2.42 3.12
CA TYR A 16 -9.13 3.62 2.31
C TYR A 16 -8.20 3.49 1.09
N PHE A 17 -8.67 3.92 -0.07
CA PHE A 17 -7.87 3.99 -1.28
C PHE A 17 -7.36 5.41 -1.48
N VAL A 18 -6.04 5.56 -1.47
CA VAL A 18 -5.39 6.85 -1.69
C VAL A 18 -5.67 7.32 -3.11
N ALA A 19 -6.23 8.50 -3.25
CA ALA A 19 -6.49 9.11 -4.54
C ALA A 19 -5.20 9.59 -5.21
N ASP A 20 -5.25 9.81 -6.53
CA ASP A 20 -4.10 10.30 -7.30
C ASP A 20 -3.53 11.59 -6.72
N GLY A 21 -2.24 11.57 -6.37
CA GLY A 21 -1.52 12.70 -5.80
C GLY A 21 -1.91 13.09 -4.37
N GLU A 22 -2.76 12.30 -3.70
CA GLU A 22 -3.19 12.58 -2.33
C GLU A 22 -2.06 12.31 -1.32
N ARG A 23 -1.87 13.25 -0.40
CA ARG A 23 -0.81 13.18 0.60
C ARG A 23 -1.32 12.73 1.96
N PRO A 24 -0.46 12.11 2.79
CA PRO A 24 -0.85 11.70 4.15
C PRO A 24 -1.40 12.84 4.99
N GLU A 25 -0.82 14.04 4.85
CA GLU A 25 -1.25 15.24 5.58
C GLU A 25 -2.69 15.66 5.21
N THR A 26 -3.04 15.55 3.92
CA THR A 26 -4.39 15.88 3.44
C THR A 26 -5.42 14.89 3.96
N ILE A 27 -5.06 13.60 3.98
CA ILE A 27 -5.92 12.55 4.54
C ILE A 27 -6.10 12.76 6.05
N ALA A 28 -5.00 13.05 6.77
CA ALA A 28 -5.04 13.29 8.20
C ALA A 28 -5.91 14.50 8.57
N GLU A 29 -5.80 15.60 7.84
CA GLU A 29 -6.63 16.77 8.04
C GLU A 29 -8.12 16.44 7.88
N ARG A 30 -8.47 15.74 6.81
CA ARG A 30 -9.87 15.37 6.54
C ARG A 30 -10.42 14.32 7.51
N HIS A 31 -9.60 13.34 7.90
CA HIS A 31 -10.04 12.19 8.70
C HIS A 31 -9.91 12.44 10.21
N PHE A 32 -8.84 13.09 10.64
CA PHE A 32 -8.52 13.35 12.04
C PHE A 32 -8.72 14.82 12.47
N GLY A 33 -8.90 15.72 11.50
CA GLY A 33 -9.06 17.16 11.78
C GLY A 33 -7.73 17.91 11.95
N SER A 34 -6.58 17.27 11.77
CA SER A 34 -5.27 17.92 11.83
C SER A 34 -4.27 17.22 10.88
N PRO A 35 -3.58 18.00 10.01
CA PRO A 35 -2.54 17.47 9.14
C PRO A 35 -1.30 16.96 9.91
N GLU A 36 -1.07 17.45 11.13
CA GLU A 36 0.02 17.02 12.00
C GLU A 36 -0.08 15.54 12.40
N LEU A 37 -1.28 14.98 12.38
CA LEU A 37 -1.53 13.56 12.71
C LEU A 37 -1.24 12.58 11.57
N HIS A 38 -0.63 13.04 10.46
CA HIS A 38 -0.24 12.18 9.33
C HIS A 38 0.69 11.03 9.73
N TRP A 39 1.52 11.21 10.75
CA TRP A 39 2.41 10.17 11.27
C TRP A 39 1.66 8.93 11.75
N ILE A 40 0.42 9.08 12.24
CA ILE A 40 -0.43 7.95 12.64
C ILE A 40 -0.75 7.07 11.42
N ILE A 41 -1.06 7.71 10.28
CA ILE A 41 -1.33 7.00 9.02
C ILE A 41 -0.07 6.24 8.57
N LEU A 42 1.08 6.89 8.61
CA LEU A 42 2.35 6.29 8.18
C LEU A 42 2.73 5.09 9.07
N ILE A 43 2.66 5.22 10.39
CA ILE A 43 2.97 4.13 11.32
C ILE A 43 1.96 2.98 11.19
N THR A 44 0.69 3.28 11.04
CA THR A 44 -0.37 2.27 10.90
C THR A 44 -0.15 1.38 9.67
N ASN A 45 0.38 1.95 8.60
CA ASN A 45 0.61 1.28 7.33
C ASN A 45 2.07 0.85 7.10
N ASP A 46 2.92 0.91 8.13
CA ASP A 46 4.35 0.56 8.05
C ASP A 46 5.14 1.36 7.00
N VAL A 47 4.71 2.57 6.71
CA VAL A 47 5.40 3.46 5.79
C VAL A 47 6.61 4.06 6.50
N THR A 48 7.78 3.48 6.26
CA THR A 48 9.07 3.93 6.83
C THR A 48 9.92 4.71 5.84
N ASP A 49 9.65 4.52 4.55
CA ASP A 49 10.31 5.23 3.45
C ASP A 49 9.32 6.22 2.81
N GLY A 50 9.58 7.51 2.99
CA GLY A 50 8.74 8.57 2.45
C GLY A 50 8.77 8.70 0.92
N LEU A 51 9.77 8.09 0.24
CA LEU A 51 9.90 8.14 -1.22
C LEU A 51 9.18 6.97 -1.92
N HIS A 52 9.26 5.77 -1.36
CA HIS A 52 8.77 4.56 -2.01
C HIS A 52 7.63 3.87 -1.26
N GLY A 53 7.37 4.27 -0.04
CA GLY A 53 6.33 3.67 0.81
C GLY A 53 4.95 4.29 0.63
N TRP A 54 4.83 5.42 -0.07
CA TRP A 54 3.56 6.10 -0.35
C TRP A 54 3.24 6.03 -1.85
N PRO A 55 1.96 5.89 -2.24
CA PRO A 55 1.58 5.85 -3.65
C PRO A 55 2.03 7.10 -4.40
N LEU A 56 2.63 6.89 -5.56
CA LEU A 56 3.00 7.97 -6.46
C LEU A 56 1.75 8.55 -7.14
N SER A 57 1.80 9.83 -7.49
CA SER A 57 0.84 10.38 -8.44
C SER A 57 1.00 9.70 -9.82
N PHE A 58 -0.03 9.76 -10.65
CA PHE A 58 0.05 9.21 -12.01
C PHE A 58 1.28 9.70 -12.76
N ARG A 59 1.56 10.99 -12.70
CA ARG A 59 2.75 11.56 -13.34
C ARG A 59 4.05 11.03 -12.73
N GLY A 60 4.13 10.98 -11.40
CA GLY A 60 5.31 10.44 -10.71
C GLY A 60 5.53 8.97 -11.01
N PHE A 61 4.46 8.19 -11.16
CA PHE A 61 4.53 6.80 -11.58
C PHE A 61 5.06 6.64 -13.01
N GLU A 62 4.59 7.46 -13.96
CA GLU A 62 5.12 7.45 -15.33
C GLU A 62 6.61 7.77 -15.37
N GLU A 63 7.03 8.81 -14.65
CA GLU A 63 8.45 9.18 -14.53
C GLU A 63 9.26 8.03 -13.93
N PHE A 64 8.81 7.45 -12.82
CA PHE A 64 9.46 6.33 -12.16
C PHE A 64 9.63 5.10 -13.07
N VAL A 65 8.58 4.68 -13.78
CA VAL A 65 8.63 3.50 -14.66
C VAL A 65 9.57 3.75 -15.84
N ASN A 66 9.53 4.94 -16.44
CA ASN A 66 10.40 5.28 -17.56
C ASN A 66 11.87 5.42 -17.14
N ASP A 67 12.15 5.87 -15.91
CA ASP A 67 13.52 5.95 -15.39
C ASP A 67 14.07 4.57 -15.00
N LYS A 68 13.21 3.69 -14.49
CA LYS A 68 13.60 2.35 -14.03
C LYS A 68 13.81 1.36 -15.16
N TYR A 69 13.03 1.47 -16.23
CA TYR A 69 13.01 0.50 -17.32
C TYR A 69 13.25 1.16 -18.68
N ASP A 70 14.22 0.67 -19.43
CA ASP A 70 14.47 1.10 -20.83
C ASP A 70 13.24 0.84 -21.71
N ILE A 71 12.54 -0.26 -21.47
CA ILE A 71 11.33 -0.65 -22.19
C ILE A 71 10.25 -1.05 -21.18
N PRO A 72 9.39 -0.09 -20.75
CA PRO A 72 8.31 -0.36 -19.79
C PRO A 72 7.32 -1.46 -20.22
N GLY A 73 7.08 -1.62 -21.52
CA GLY A 73 6.22 -2.64 -22.08
C GLY A 73 6.88 -4.02 -22.25
N ALA A 74 8.18 -4.16 -21.95
CA ALA A 74 8.85 -5.46 -22.02
C ALA A 74 8.31 -6.41 -20.94
N ILE A 75 8.40 -7.70 -21.22
CA ILE A 75 7.91 -8.75 -20.31
C ILE A 75 8.82 -8.79 -19.09
N HIS A 76 8.22 -8.66 -17.92
CA HIS A 76 8.87 -8.83 -16.63
C HIS A 76 8.95 -10.31 -16.26
N HIS A 77 7.81 -11.01 -16.32
CA HIS A 77 7.69 -12.44 -16.06
C HIS A 77 6.41 -13.00 -16.68
N TYR A 78 6.25 -14.32 -16.57
CA TYR A 78 5.01 -15.01 -16.90
C TYR A 78 4.37 -15.55 -15.64
N GLU A 79 3.04 -15.50 -15.59
CA GLU A 79 2.27 -16.01 -14.46
C GLU A 79 1.06 -16.83 -14.94
N LYS A 80 0.58 -17.71 -14.07
CA LYS A 80 -0.65 -18.46 -14.29
C LYS A 80 -1.45 -18.57 -13.00
N VAL A 81 -2.76 -18.76 -13.12
CA VAL A 81 -3.61 -19.01 -11.98
C VAL A 81 -3.23 -20.34 -11.34
N GLN A 82 -3.11 -20.36 -10.01
CA GLN A 82 -2.90 -21.60 -9.27
C GLN A 82 -4.05 -22.59 -9.50
N SER A 83 -3.77 -23.89 -9.42
CA SER A 83 -4.74 -24.96 -9.73
C SER A 83 -5.81 -25.12 -8.63
N SER A 84 -5.58 -24.62 -7.42
CA SER A 84 -6.49 -24.74 -6.27
C SER A 84 -6.28 -23.59 -5.29
N GLY A 85 -7.29 -23.33 -4.49
CA GLY A 85 -7.27 -22.29 -3.48
C GLY A 85 -8.14 -21.08 -3.85
N PRO A 86 -8.29 -20.11 -2.92
CA PRO A 86 -9.08 -18.92 -3.16
C PRO A 86 -8.45 -18.04 -4.23
N GLN A 87 -9.30 -17.36 -4.99
CA GLN A 87 -8.92 -16.39 -6.01
C GLN A 87 -9.63 -15.07 -5.68
N ASP A 88 -8.86 -13.99 -5.57
CA ASP A 88 -9.38 -12.66 -5.34
C ASP A 88 -8.87 -11.71 -6.42
N SER A 89 -9.73 -10.85 -6.95
CA SER A 89 -9.37 -9.83 -7.93
C SER A 89 -8.47 -8.73 -7.37
N ILE A 90 -8.39 -8.62 -6.06
CA ILE A 90 -7.63 -7.59 -5.34
C ILE A 90 -6.30 -8.16 -4.82
N ASP A 91 -6.29 -9.45 -4.48
CA ASP A 91 -5.10 -10.17 -4.01
C ASP A 91 -4.59 -11.12 -5.10
N PHE A 92 -3.47 -10.74 -5.71
CA PHE A 92 -2.83 -11.52 -6.77
C PHE A 92 -2.00 -12.72 -6.27
N SER A 93 -2.08 -13.05 -4.99
CA SER A 93 -1.36 -14.22 -4.41
C SER A 93 -1.74 -15.55 -5.04
N HIS A 94 -2.91 -15.63 -5.69
CA HIS A 94 -3.35 -16.81 -6.45
C HIS A 94 -2.65 -16.96 -7.82
N LEU A 95 -1.91 -15.93 -8.26
CA LEU A 95 -1.09 -15.98 -9.47
C LEU A 95 0.32 -16.45 -9.11
N ILE A 96 0.80 -17.44 -9.82
CA ILE A 96 2.13 -18.03 -9.61
C ILE A 96 3.01 -17.80 -10.83
N GLU A 97 4.26 -17.43 -10.59
CA GLU A 97 5.24 -17.29 -11.66
C GLU A 97 5.48 -18.63 -12.35
N CYS A 98 5.58 -18.61 -13.67
CA CYS A 98 5.71 -19.80 -14.49
C CYS A 98 6.58 -19.55 -15.73
N ASN A 99 6.86 -20.62 -16.50
CA ASN A 99 7.55 -20.46 -17.77
C ASN A 99 6.59 -20.03 -18.89
N SER A 100 7.13 -19.36 -19.91
CA SER A 100 6.34 -18.91 -21.08
C SER A 100 5.67 -20.07 -21.85
N THR A 101 6.16 -21.29 -21.68
CA THR A 101 5.63 -22.50 -22.32
C THR A 101 4.56 -23.21 -21.52
N ASP A 102 4.31 -22.79 -20.29
CA ASP A 102 3.32 -23.42 -19.42
C ASP A 102 1.89 -23.15 -19.91
N ALA A 103 1.03 -24.14 -19.76
CA ALA A 103 -0.38 -23.97 -20.12
C ALA A 103 -1.03 -22.89 -19.24
N GLY A 104 -1.67 -21.93 -19.88
CA GLY A 104 -2.30 -20.79 -19.18
C GLY A 104 -1.36 -19.66 -18.77
N ALA A 105 -0.09 -19.71 -19.22
CA ALA A 105 0.87 -18.64 -18.97
C ALA A 105 0.41 -17.31 -19.60
N GLN A 106 0.43 -16.24 -18.81
CA GLN A 106 0.15 -14.87 -19.23
C GLN A 106 1.40 -14.02 -18.99
N ALA A 107 1.73 -13.17 -19.94
CA ALA A 107 2.86 -12.25 -19.80
C ALA A 107 2.46 -11.04 -18.96
N VAL A 108 3.30 -10.68 -17.98
CA VAL A 108 3.19 -9.45 -17.19
C VAL A 108 4.30 -8.51 -17.64
N SER A 109 3.95 -7.29 -18.03
CA SER A 109 4.93 -6.29 -18.40
C SER A 109 5.57 -5.64 -17.17
N ASN A 110 6.75 -5.01 -17.35
CA ASN A 110 7.41 -4.22 -16.32
C ASN A 110 6.46 -3.17 -15.73
N ARG A 111 5.75 -2.45 -16.61
CA ARG A 111 4.79 -1.43 -16.21
C ARG A 111 3.63 -2.02 -15.38
N GLU A 112 3.08 -3.15 -15.81
CA GLU A 112 1.99 -3.81 -15.09
C GLU A 112 2.44 -4.29 -13.71
N TYR A 113 3.64 -4.85 -13.61
CA TYR A 113 4.24 -5.24 -12.34
C TYR A 113 4.31 -4.07 -11.35
N GLU A 114 4.85 -2.93 -11.79
CA GLU A 114 4.95 -1.73 -10.95
C GLU A 114 3.57 -1.13 -10.63
N GLN A 115 2.61 -1.20 -11.57
CA GLN A 115 1.24 -0.73 -11.32
C GLN A 115 0.56 -1.53 -10.21
N ARG A 116 0.74 -2.84 -10.20
CA ARG A 116 0.21 -3.71 -9.14
C ARG A 116 0.80 -3.35 -7.76
N GLU A 117 2.08 -3.00 -7.71
CA GLU A 117 2.70 -2.51 -6.48
C GLU A 117 2.10 -1.16 -6.03
N GLN A 118 1.88 -0.23 -6.96
CA GLN A 118 1.20 1.04 -6.63
C GLN A 118 -0.23 0.80 -6.12
N ASP A 119 -0.97 -0.10 -6.75
CA ASP A 119 -2.34 -0.45 -6.32
C ASP A 119 -2.35 -1.08 -4.93
N ARG A 120 -1.36 -1.93 -4.61
CA ARG A 120 -1.19 -2.54 -3.30
C ARG A 120 -0.93 -1.50 -2.21
N ILE A 121 0.01 -0.58 -2.42
CA ILE A 121 0.34 0.46 -1.43
C ILE A 121 -0.71 1.58 -1.36
N SER A 122 -1.54 1.74 -2.39
CA SER A 122 -2.66 2.69 -2.38
C SER A 122 -3.78 2.29 -1.43
N ARG A 123 -3.86 1.01 -1.08
CA ARG A 123 -4.84 0.48 -0.14
C ARG A 123 -4.29 0.59 1.27
N ILE A 124 -4.69 1.63 1.98
CA ILE A 124 -4.24 1.91 3.34
C ILE A 124 -5.33 1.62 4.37
N LYS A 125 -4.89 1.45 5.60
CA LYS A 125 -5.76 1.36 6.78
C LYS A 125 -5.78 2.72 7.48
N LEU A 126 -6.97 3.23 7.71
CA LEU A 126 -7.18 4.42 8.52
C LEU A 126 -7.72 4.03 9.89
N LEU A 127 -7.06 4.50 10.92
CA LEU A 127 -7.51 4.33 12.29
C LEU A 127 -8.82 5.09 12.51
N SER A 128 -9.75 4.48 13.24
CA SER A 128 -10.98 5.19 13.66
C SER A 128 -10.64 6.39 14.55
N PRO A 129 -11.20 7.58 14.29
CA PRO A 129 -10.93 8.78 15.08
C PRO A 129 -11.24 8.64 16.58
N SER A 130 -12.12 7.73 16.96
CA SER A 130 -12.45 7.45 18.37
C SER A 130 -11.28 6.92 19.19
N PHE A 131 -10.25 6.34 18.54
CA PHE A 131 -9.05 5.83 19.21
C PHE A 131 -7.87 6.81 19.25
N LEU A 132 -8.00 7.98 18.60
CA LEU A 132 -6.95 9.00 18.58
C LEU A 132 -6.45 9.41 19.98
N PRO A 133 -7.32 9.73 20.95
CA PRO A 133 -6.85 10.16 22.27
C PRO A 133 -5.96 9.12 22.95
N ALA A 134 -6.34 7.85 22.88
CA ALA A 134 -5.57 6.75 23.47
C ALA A 134 -4.19 6.54 22.82
N ILE A 135 -4.11 6.76 21.51
CA ILE A 135 -2.84 6.63 20.78
C ILE A 135 -1.92 7.80 21.07
N ILE A 136 -2.45 9.02 21.10
CA ILE A 136 -1.67 10.21 21.41
C ILE A 136 -1.12 10.11 22.83
N GLU A 137 -1.95 9.73 23.81
CA GLU A 137 -1.52 9.53 25.19
C GLU A 137 -0.41 8.49 25.33
N GLU A 138 -0.56 7.35 24.64
CA GLU A 138 0.46 6.31 24.66
C GLU A 138 1.77 6.74 23.96
N PHE A 139 1.67 7.51 22.88
CA PHE A 139 2.82 8.10 22.21
C PHE A 139 3.56 9.08 23.13
N GLU A 140 2.85 10.00 23.76
CA GLU A 140 3.42 10.97 24.71
C GLU A 140 4.09 10.27 25.89
N ARG A 141 3.48 9.20 26.41
CA ARG A 141 4.06 8.38 27.47
C ARG A 141 5.40 7.77 27.04
N LEU A 142 5.47 7.21 25.83
CA LEU A 142 6.70 6.58 25.33
C LEU A 142 7.81 7.59 25.00
N MET A 143 7.45 8.82 24.65
CA MET A 143 8.42 9.87 24.38
C MET A 143 9.03 10.46 25.66
N ASN A 144 8.35 10.28 26.82
CA ASN A 144 8.80 10.77 28.11
C ASN A 144 9.50 9.69 28.99
N GLU A 145 9.57 8.46 28.52
CA GLU A 145 10.38 7.38 29.10
C GLU A 145 11.84 7.42 28.61
#